data_ffb4a200e81cfac2e265f2d78d6c342f
#
_entry.id   ffb4a200e81cfac2e265f2d78d6c342f
#
_cell.length_a   1.000
_cell.length_b   1.000
_cell.length_c   1.000
_cell.angle_alpha   90.00
_cell.angle_beta   90.00
_cell.angle_gamma   90.00
#
_symmetry.space_group_name_H-M   'P 1'
#
loop_
_entity.id
_entity.type
_entity.pdbx_description
1 polymer ?
#
loop_
_entity_poly.entity_id
_entity_poly.type
_entity_poly.pdbx_seq_one_letter_code
_entity_poly.pdbx_strand_id
1 'polypeptide(L)'
;CIDSSEGFSEWQKLTIEWVREHYGDTVKIGAGNVVDADGFRFLADCGADFIKVGIGGGSICITRETKGIGRGQATATIEVAKARDEYYERTGVYVPICSDGGIVHDYHMTLALAMGSDFIMLGRYFSRFDESPTNKVVINGQYMKEYWGEGSARARNWQRYDLGGDKKLSFEEGVDSYVPYAGPLKDNVAM
;
A
#
# COMPACT_ATOMS: atom_id res chain seq x y z
N CYS A 1 -6.75 -8.39 -1.81
CA CYS A 1 -6.40 -7.05 -2.28
C CYS A 1 -5.56 -7.16 -3.55
N ILE A 2 -5.94 -6.42 -4.58
CA ILE A 2 -5.17 -6.28 -5.83
C ILE A 2 -4.24 -5.09 -5.61
N ASP A 3 -2.94 -5.35 -5.60
CA ASP A 3 -1.92 -4.36 -5.23
C ASP A 3 -0.91 -4.17 -6.37
N SER A 4 -0.79 -2.95 -6.85
CA SER A 4 0.19 -2.60 -7.87
C SER A 4 0.66 -1.15 -7.72
N SER A 5 1.80 -0.83 -8.34
CA SER A 5 2.31 0.54 -8.40
C SER A 5 1.47 1.48 -9.28
N GLU A 6 0.51 0.95 -10.05
CA GLU A 6 -0.47 1.70 -10.84
C GLU A 6 -1.80 0.94 -10.88
N GLY A 7 -2.77 1.43 -10.09
CA GLY A 7 -4.10 0.83 -9.99
C GLY A 7 -5.06 1.26 -11.09
N PHE A 8 -4.82 2.41 -11.71
CA PHE A 8 -5.65 2.90 -12.81
C PHE A 8 -5.29 2.17 -14.11
N SER A 9 -5.63 0.89 -14.18
CA SER A 9 -5.24 0.02 -15.28
C SER A 9 -6.32 -0.99 -15.64
N GLU A 10 -6.35 -1.38 -16.92
CA GLU A 10 -7.25 -2.40 -17.42
C GLU A 10 -7.06 -3.76 -16.72
N TRP A 11 -5.84 -4.07 -16.27
CA TRP A 11 -5.56 -5.30 -15.54
C TRP A 11 -6.29 -5.37 -14.20
N GLN A 12 -6.40 -4.26 -13.48
CA GLN A 12 -7.16 -4.18 -12.24
C GLN A 12 -8.65 -4.41 -12.50
N LYS A 13 -9.20 -3.72 -13.52
CA LYS A 13 -10.59 -3.90 -13.94
C LYS A 13 -10.90 -5.35 -14.24
N LEU A 14 -10.16 -5.97 -15.17
CA LEU A 14 -10.36 -7.36 -15.56
C LEU A 14 -10.25 -8.33 -14.36
N THR A 15 -9.36 -8.07 -13.43
CA THR A 15 -9.21 -8.89 -12.22
C THR A 15 -10.41 -8.74 -11.29
N ILE A 16 -10.91 -7.51 -11.07
CA ILE A 16 -12.10 -7.25 -10.25
C ILE A 16 -13.32 -7.92 -10.89
N GLU A 17 -13.53 -7.73 -12.19
CA GLU A 17 -14.64 -8.31 -12.94
C GLU A 17 -14.63 -9.84 -12.85
N TRP A 18 -13.46 -10.47 -13.04
CA TRP A 18 -13.30 -11.92 -12.90
C TRP A 18 -13.67 -12.42 -11.50
N VAL A 19 -13.21 -11.75 -10.43
CA VAL A 19 -13.55 -12.12 -9.05
C VAL A 19 -15.05 -11.96 -8.80
N ARG A 20 -15.66 -10.89 -9.29
CA ARG A 20 -17.12 -10.68 -9.15
C ARG A 20 -17.92 -11.74 -9.87
N GLU A 21 -17.51 -12.11 -11.08
CA GLU A 21 -18.18 -13.16 -11.87
C GLU A 21 -18.15 -14.53 -11.14
N HIS A 22 -17.02 -14.88 -10.51
CA HIS A 22 -16.83 -16.20 -9.92
C HIS A 22 -17.30 -16.30 -8.45
N TYR A 23 -17.21 -15.20 -7.70
CA TYR A 23 -17.47 -15.20 -6.26
C TYR A 23 -18.54 -14.21 -5.80
N GLY A 24 -19.07 -13.38 -6.71
CA GLY A 24 -20.06 -12.37 -6.39
C GLY A 24 -19.57 -11.41 -5.29
N ASP A 25 -20.46 -11.09 -4.37
CA ASP A 25 -20.17 -10.18 -3.24
C ASP A 25 -19.65 -10.91 -1.98
N THR A 26 -19.44 -12.21 -2.05
CA THR A 26 -18.94 -13.02 -0.92
C THR A 26 -17.49 -12.71 -0.56
N VAL A 27 -16.73 -12.20 -1.51
CA VAL A 27 -15.32 -11.80 -1.32
C VAL A 27 -15.21 -10.29 -1.44
N LYS A 28 -14.63 -9.65 -0.40
CA LYS A 28 -14.33 -8.23 -0.44
C LYS A 28 -13.04 -7.95 -1.21
N ILE A 29 -13.09 -6.99 -2.13
CA ILE A 29 -12.00 -6.67 -3.04
C ILE A 29 -11.43 -5.29 -2.70
N GLY A 30 -10.17 -5.26 -2.27
CA GLY A 30 -9.39 -4.04 -2.25
C GLY A 30 -8.63 -3.88 -3.56
N ALA A 31 -8.50 -2.66 -4.06
CA ALA A 31 -7.80 -2.35 -5.30
C ALA A 31 -6.89 -1.12 -5.16
N GLY A 32 -5.87 -1.03 -5.96
CA GLY A 32 -4.94 0.11 -5.94
C GLY A 32 -3.53 -0.24 -6.44
N ASN A 33 -2.63 0.71 -6.34
CA ASN A 33 -2.80 2.03 -5.72
C ASN A 33 -3.14 3.10 -6.77
N VAL A 34 -3.85 4.10 -6.32
CA VAL A 34 -4.17 5.30 -7.09
C VAL A 34 -3.74 6.56 -6.34
N VAL A 35 -3.68 7.72 -7.01
CA VAL A 35 -3.25 8.99 -6.41
C VAL A 35 -4.15 10.18 -6.75
N ASP A 36 -5.23 9.96 -7.47
CA ASP A 36 -6.14 11.00 -7.93
C ASP A 36 -7.60 10.56 -7.97
N ALA A 37 -8.48 11.53 -8.24
CA ALA A 37 -9.91 11.31 -8.30
C ALA A 37 -10.34 10.37 -9.42
N ASP A 38 -9.67 10.39 -10.57
CA ASP A 38 -10.03 9.59 -11.72
C ASP A 38 -9.70 8.12 -11.48
N GLY A 39 -8.53 7.83 -10.92
CA GLY A 39 -8.16 6.48 -10.50
C GLY A 39 -9.12 5.92 -9.46
N PHE A 40 -9.53 6.73 -8.47
CA PHE A 40 -10.55 6.30 -7.51
C PHE A 40 -11.88 5.95 -8.18
N ARG A 41 -12.42 6.85 -9.01
CA ARG A 41 -13.71 6.62 -9.69
C ARG A 41 -13.67 5.37 -10.57
N PHE A 42 -12.58 5.19 -11.29
CA PHE A 42 -12.37 4.02 -12.14
C PHE A 42 -12.47 2.71 -11.34
N LEU A 43 -11.76 2.59 -10.23
CA LEU A 43 -11.77 1.38 -9.42
C LEU A 43 -13.09 1.18 -8.67
N ALA A 44 -13.73 2.26 -8.22
CA ALA A 44 -15.06 2.22 -7.60
C ALA A 44 -16.12 1.73 -8.59
N ASP A 45 -16.10 2.25 -9.83
CA ASP A 45 -17.01 1.83 -10.90
C ASP A 45 -16.78 0.37 -11.34
N CYS A 46 -15.53 -0.14 -11.23
CA CYS A 46 -15.24 -1.56 -11.44
C CYS A 46 -15.77 -2.47 -10.31
N GLY A 47 -16.20 -1.92 -9.17
CA GLY A 47 -16.77 -2.68 -8.06
C GLY A 47 -15.77 -3.04 -6.96
N ALA A 48 -14.70 -2.27 -6.78
CA ALA A 48 -13.83 -2.40 -5.62
C ALA A 48 -14.57 -2.03 -4.33
N ASP A 49 -14.37 -2.80 -3.25
CA ASP A 49 -14.98 -2.53 -1.94
C ASP A 49 -14.16 -1.51 -1.12
N PHE A 50 -12.87 -1.38 -1.37
CA PHE A 50 -12.04 -0.31 -0.82
C PHE A 50 -10.88 -0.01 -1.78
N ILE A 51 -10.31 1.19 -1.68
CA ILE A 51 -9.26 1.64 -2.60
C ILE A 51 -8.03 2.11 -1.81
N LYS A 52 -6.84 1.63 -2.22
CA LYS A 52 -5.56 2.05 -1.67
C LYS A 52 -5.02 3.27 -2.40
N VAL A 53 -4.59 4.26 -1.61
CA VAL A 53 -4.12 5.55 -2.09
C VAL A 53 -2.65 5.74 -1.76
N GLY A 54 -1.84 5.94 -2.77
CA GLY A 54 -0.42 6.26 -2.64
C GLY A 54 0.47 5.51 -3.63
N ILE A 55 1.29 6.25 -4.36
CA ILE A 55 2.30 5.73 -5.29
C ILE A 55 3.64 6.34 -4.93
N GLY A 56 4.64 5.48 -4.67
CA GLY A 56 6.00 5.88 -4.41
C GLY A 56 6.24 6.50 -3.02
N GLY A 57 5.27 6.44 -2.09
CA GLY A 57 5.37 7.03 -0.75
C GLY A 57 6.12 6.19 0.28
N GLY A 58 6.36 4.91 0.02
CA GLY A 58 7.08 4.01 0.92
C GLY A 58 8.54 4.40 1.10
N SER A 59 9.11 4.23 2.31
CA SER A 59 10.47 4.65 2.63
C SER A 59 11.57 3.88 1.88
N ILE A 60 11.25 2.72 1.33
CA ILE A 60 12.12 1.85 0.53
C ILE A 60 11.64 1.73 -0.91
N CYS A 61 10.60 2.48 -1.30
CA CYS A 61 10.07 2.53 -2.64
C CYS A 61 10.90 3.49 -3.50
N ILE A 62 11.34 3.03 -4.66
CA ILE A 62 12.07 3.84 -5.65
C ILE A 62 11.27 4.02 -6.95
N THR A 63 9.97 3.76 -6.94
CA THR A 63 9.08 3.91 -8.10
C THR A 63 9.14 5.33 -8.68
N ARG A 64 9.21 6.36 -7.81
CA ARG A 64 9.33 7.76 -8.24
C ARG A 64 10.61 8.03 -9.02
N GLU A 65 11.72 7.39 -8.62
CA GLU A 65 13.03 7.56 -9.26
C GLU A 65 13.15 6.74 -10.54
N THR A 66 12.63 5.51 -10.53
CA THR A 66 12.77 4.57 -11.64
C THR A 66 11.76 4.77 -12.75
N LYS A 67 10.52 5.16 -12.40
CA LYS A 67 9.42 5.34 -13.35
C LYS A 67 8.98 6.78 -13.54
N GLY A 68 9.44 7.70 -12.69
CA GLY A 68 9.05 9.11 -12.72
C GLY A 68 7.58 9.35 -12.37
N ILE A 69 6.92 8.40 -11.70
CA ILE A 69 5.52 8.50 -11.28
C ILE A 69 5.40 8.57 -9.76
N GLY A 70 4.36 9.23 -9.29
CA GLY A 70 4.06 9.39 -7.87
C GLY A 70 3.38 10.73 -7.59
N ARG A 71 2.88 10.86 -6.36
CA ARG A 71 2.24 12.09 -5.88
C ARG A 71 2.50 12.28 -4.40
N GLY A 72 2.49 13.51 -3.92
CA GLY A 72 2.55 13.80 -2.49
C GLY A 72 1.37 13.16 -1.76
N GLN A 73 1.63 12.38 -0.70
CA GLN A 73 0.61 11.54 -0.04
C GLN A 73 -0.55 12.36 0.52
N ALA A 74 -0.29 13.50 1.14
CA ALA A 74 -1.33 14.38 1.66
C ALA A 74 -2.28 14.86 0.55
N THR A 75 -1.71 15.34 -0.56
CA THR A 75 -2.49 15.81 -1.72
C THR A 75 -3.34 14.70 -2.31
N ALA A 76 -2.75 13.51 -2.51
CA ALA A 76 -3.46 12.35 -3.03
C ALA A 76 -4.62 11.93 -2.12
N THR A 77 -4.37 11.85 -0.81
CA THR A 77 -5.39 11.45 0.18
C THR A 77 -6.57 12.43 0.20
N ILE A 78 -6.30 13.73 0.26
CA ILE A 78 -7.36 14.76 0.28
C ILE A 78 -8.20 14.73 -1.00
N GLU A 79 -7.57 14.62 -2.17
CA GLU A 79 -8.27 14.58 -3.44
C GLU A 79 -9.13 13.32 -3.59
N VAL A 80 -8.58 12.18 -3.22
CA VAL A 80 -9.31 10.90 -3.30
C VAL A 80 -10.43 10.84 -2.27
N ALA A 81 -10.24 11.38 -1.05
CA ALA A 81 -11.30 11.48 -0.04
C ALA A 81 -12.48 12.32 -0.57
N LYS A 82 -12.19 13.46 -1.20
CA LYS A 82 -13.23 14.27 -1.85
C LYS A 82 -13.96 13.49 -2.96
N ALA A 83 -13.22 12.78 -3.80
CA ALA A 83 -13.82 11.97 -4.86
C ALA A 83 -14.70 10.84 -4.31
N ARG A 84 -14.31 10.22 -3.17
CA ARG A 84 -15.13 9.24 -2.43
C ARG A 84 -16.45 9.84 -1.95
N ASP A 85 -16.39 11.03 -1.36
CA ASP A 85 -17.59 11.69 -0.83
C ASP A 85 -18.54 12.10 -1.96
N GLU A 86 -18.02 12.66 -3.05
CA GLU A 86 -18.80 12.96 -4.27
C GLU A 86 -19.40 11.68 -4.90
N TYR A 87 -18.65 10.57 -4.89
CA TYR A 87 -19.12 9.28 -5.37
C TYR A 87 -20.28 8.75 -4.52
N TYR A 88 -20.14 8.84 -3.20
CA TYR A 88 -21.19 8.45 -2.26
C TYR A 88 -22.46 9.30 -2.41
N GLU A 89 -22.34 10.61 -2.53
CA GLU A 89 -23.48 11.51 -2.77
C GLU A 89 -24.24 11.15 -4.07
N ARG A 90 -23.51 10.78 -5.11
CA ARG A 90 -24.06 10.43 -6.42
C ARG A 90 -24.68 9.04 -6.49
N THR A 91 -24.10 8.06 -5.83
CA THR A 91 -24.42 6.63 -6.01
C THR A 91 -25.06 5.98 -4.79
N GLY A 92 -24.93 6.56 -3.61
CA GLY A 92 -25.27 5.94 -2.33
C GLY A 92 -24.29 4.84 -1.88
N VAL A 93 -23.22 4.59 -2.63
CA VAL A 93 -22.22 3.56 -2.33
C VAL A 93 -20.98 4.20 -1.72
N TYR A 94 -20.70 3.85 -0.46
CA TYR A 94 -19.48 4.29 0.22
C TYR A 94 -18.33 3.32 -0.02
N VAL A 95 -17.27 3.77 -0.67
CA VAL A 95 -16.07 2.97 -0.94
C VAL A 95 -14.90 3.52 -0.11
N PRO A 96 -14.57 2.87 1.04
CA PRO A 96 -13.51 3.35 1.93
C PRO A 96 -12.16 3.48 1.24
N ILE A 97 -11.34 4.41 1.73
CA ILE A 97 -9.98 4.61 1.23
C ILE A 97 -8.92 4.31 2.30
N CYS A 98 -7.85 3.67 1.86
CA CYS A 98 -6.68 3.34 2.67
C CYS A 98 -5.51 4.23 2.26
N SER A 99 -5.00 5.08 3.16
CA SER A 99 -3.75 5.79 2.90
C SER A 99 -2.57 4.85 3.08
N ASP A 100 -1.81 4.63 2.01
CA ASP A 100 -0.69 3.70 1.95
C ASP A 100 0.62 4.41 1.62
N GLY A 101 1.58 4.34 2.54
CA GLY A 101 2.91 4.91 2.42
C GLY A 101 3.10 6.27 3.09
N GLY A 102 4.37 6.59 3.39
CA GLY A 102 4.77 7.87 3.98
C GLY A 102 4.50 8.03 5.48
N ILE A 103 3.92 7.04 6.14
CA ILE A 103 3.63 7.07 7.57
C ILE A 103 4.82 6.50 8.37
N VAL A 104 5.52 7.37 9.09
CA VAL A 104 6.72 7.06 9.86
C VAL A 104 6.52 7.29 11.36
N HIS A 105 5.71 8.28 11.73
CA HIS A 105 5.45 8.69 13.11
C HIS A 105 3.95 8.59 13.43
N ASP A 106 3.62 8.47 14.71
CA ASP A 106 2.24 8.32 15.18
C ASP A 106 1.34 9.49 14.75
N TYR A 107 1.85 10.73 14.79
CA TYR A 107 1.09 11.88 14.34
C TYR A 107 0.78 11.85 12.83
N HIS A 108 1.56 11.14 12.01
CA HIS A 108 1.21 10.92 10.60
C HIS A 108 -0.07 10.11 10.44
N MET A 109 -0.34 9.17 11.39
CA MET A 109 -1.58 8.39 11.39
C MET A 109 -2.79 9.30 11.60
N THR A 110 -2.72 10.17 12.60
CA THR A 110 -3.76 11.16 12.89
C THR A 110 -3.98 12.10 11.69
N LEU A 111 -2.90 12.58 11.07
CA LEU A 111 -3.00 13.43 9.90
C LEU A 111 -3.65 12.72 8.70
N ALA A 112 -3.28 11.47 8.43
CA ALA A 112 -3.88 10.71 7.33
C ALA A 112 -5.38 10.53 7.52
N LEU A 113 -5.83 10.20 8.74
CA LEU A 113 -7.25 10.10 9.09
C LEU A 113 -7.97 11.45 8.99
N ALA A 114 -7.33 12.52 9.48
CA ALA A 114 -7.89 13.88 9.39
C ALA A 114 -8.00 14.40 7.94
N MET A 115 -7.16 13.90 7.04
CA MET A 115 -7.23 14.18 5.59
C MET A 115 -8.30 13.36 4.86
N GLY A 116 -9.02 12.49 5.58
CA GLY A 116 -10.16 11.73 5.06
C GLY A 116 -9.91 10.27 4.78
N SER A 117 -8.75 9.70 5.15
CA SER A 117 -8.57 8.24 5.08
C SER A 117 -9.48 7.54 6.09
N ASP A 118 -10.06 6.42 5.70
CA ASP A 118 -10.86 5.57 6.60
C ASP A 118 -9.97 4.65 7.43
N PHE A 119 -8.86 4.24 6.85
CA PHE A 119 -7.82 3.43 7.50
C PHE A 119 -6.46 3.64 6.82
N ILE A 120 -5.41 3.05 7.38
CA ILE A 120 -4.03 3.29 6.95
C ILE A 120 -3.27 1.98 6.81
N MET A 121 -2.31 1.96 5.87
CA MET A 121 -1.36 0.87 5.70
C MET A 121 0.05 1.31 6.10
N LEU A 122 0.69 0.51 6.94
CA LEU A 122 1.98 0.78 7.55
C LEU A 122 2.97 -0.35 7.22
N GLY A 123 4.02 -0.05 6.46
CA GLY A 123 5.10 -0.99 6.18
C GLY A 123 6.24 -0.86 7.22
N ARG A 124 7.01 0.24 7.10
CA ARG A 124 8.17 0.52 7.95
C ARG A 124 7.84 0.50 9.46
N TYR A 125 6.69 1.00 9.85
CA TYR A 125 6.29 1.05 11.26
C TYR A 125 6.26 -0.35 11.88
N PHE A 126 5.59 -1.30 11.23
CA PHE A 126 5.47 -2.67 11.74
C PHE A 126 6.71 -3.52 11.55
N SER A 127 7.58 -3.19 10.60
CA SER A 127 8.81 -3.95 10.36
C SER A 127 9.81 -3.91 11.53
N ARG A 128 9.63 -2.99 12.48
CA ARG A 128 10.49 -2.81 13.65
C ARG A 128 10.28 -3.82 14.78
N PHE A 129 9.17 -4.54 14.76
CA PHE A 129 8.73 -5.36 15.89
C PHE A 129 9.13 -6.83 15.77
N ASP A 130 9.09 -7.54 16.90
CA ASP A 130 9.42 -8.98 16.97
C ASP A 130 8.53 -9.82 16.04
N GLU A 131 7.26 -9.44 15.89
CA GLU A 131 6.27 -10.14 15.05
C GLU A 131 6.56 -10.01 13.54
N SER A 132 7.41 -9.08 13.13
CA SER A 132 7.90 -9.03 11.74
C SER A 132 8.83 -10.22 11.48
N PRO A 133 8.68 -10.94 10.35
CA PRO A 133 9.41 -12.19 10.09
C PRO A 133 10.89 -12.01 9.76
N THR A 134 11.39 -10.77 9.70
CA THR A 134 12.79 -10.48 9.35
C THR A 134 13.74 -10.67 10.53
N ASN A 135 15.02 -10.88 10.23
CA ASN A 135 16.02 -11.08 11.25
C ASN A 135 16.31 -9.81 12.06
N LYS A 136 16.55 -10.00 13.35
CA LYS A 136 17.17 -9.00 14.20
C LYS A 136 18.68 -9.09 14.09
N VAL A 137 19.33 -7.97 13.79
CA VAL A 137 20.78 -7.87 13.61
C VAL A 137 21.36 -6.77 14.52
N VAL A 138 22.66 -6.79 14.75
CA VAL A 138 23.35 -5.73 15.48
C VAL A 138 24.19 -4.92 14.48
N ILE A 139 23.93 -3.61 14.42
CA ILE A 139 24.68 -2.67 13.58
C ILE A 139 25.16 -1.53 14.49
N ASN A 140 26.47 -1.32 14.54
CA ASN A 140 27.10 -0.29 15.40
C ASN A 140 26.63 -0.34 16.87
N GLY A 141 26.45 -1.57 17.41
CA GLY A 141 26.02 -1.78 18.78
C GLY A 141 24.51 -1.61 19.05
N GLN A 142 23.72 -1.33 18.02
CA GLN A 142 22.27 -1.18 18.13
C GLN A 142 21.53 -2.36 17.49
N TYR A 143 20.43 -2.79 18.10
CA TYR A 143 19.54 -3.78 17.49
C TYR A 143 18.73 -3.14 16.37
N MET A 144 18.76 -3.79 15.22
CA MET A 144 18.06 -3.40 14.00
C MET A 144 17.26 -4.58 13.47
N LYS A 145 16.22 -4.30 12.68
CA LYS A 145 15.49 -5.30 11.88
C LYS A 145 15.78 -5.06 10.41
N GLU A 146 15.94 -6.13 9.66
CA GLU A 146 16.01 -6.05 8.21
C GLU A 146 14.65 -5.62 7.65
N TYR A 147 14.66 -4.76 6.63
CA TYR A 147 13.46 -4.26 5.96
C TYR A 147 13.73 -4.08 4.48
N TRP A 148 12.91 -4.69 3.61
CA TRP A 148 13.06 -4.59 2.15
C TRP A 148 11.72 -4.39 1.46
N GLY A 149 11.75 -3.75 0.27
CA GLY A 149 10.57 -3.50 -0.56
C GLY A 149 10.11 -4.73 -1.32
N GLU A 150 8.82 -4.80 -1.59
CA GLU A 150 8.18 -5.84 -2.40
C GLU A 150 8.79 -5.92 -3.82
N GLY A 151 9.18 -4.77 -4.41
CA GLY A 151 9.84 -4.69 -5.71
C GLY A 151 11.37 -4.86 -5.65
N SER A 152 11.97 -5.24 -4.51
CA SER A 152 13.40 -5.46 -4.39
C SER A 152 13.83 -6.81 -4.93
N ALA A 153 15.13 -6.94 -5.28
CA ALA A 153 15.73 -8.21 -5.68
C ALA A 153 15.60 -9.27 -4.57
N ARG A 154 15.61 -8.85 -3.30
CA ARG A 154 15.46 -9.75 -2.16
C ARG A 154 14.05 -10.34 -2.04
N ALA A 155 13.01 -9.54 -2.21
CA ALA A 155 11.62 -10.01 -2.21
C ALA A 155 11.39 -11.06 -3.32
N ARG A 156 12.01 -10.85 -4.47
CA ARG A 156 11.97 -11.77 -5.61
C ARG A 156 12.60 -13.13 -5.31
N ASN A 157 13.73 -13.15 -4.62
CA ASN A 157 14.43 -14.38 -4.25
C ASN A 157 13.69 -15.19 -3.17
N TRP A 158 12.75 -14.61 -2.44
CA TRP A 158 11.91 -15.28 -1.46
C TRP A 158 10.67 -15.94 -2.06
N GLN A 159 10.54 -15.94 -3.39
CA GLN A 159 9.45 -16.60 -4.14
C GLN A 159 8.04 -16.21 -3.63
N ARG A 160 7.89 -15.01 -3.06
CA ARG A 160 6.61 -14.55 -2.53
C ARG A 160 5.55 -14.42 -3.63
N TYR A 161 6.00 -14.20 -4.85
CA TYR A 161 5.17 -14.21 -6.05
C TYR A 161 5.71 -15.24 -7.01
N ASP A 162 5.00 -16.36 -7.17
CA ASP A 162 5.26 -17.28 -8.27
C ASP A 162 4.73 -16.66 -9.56
N LEU A 163 5.61 -15.98 -10.27
CA LEU A 163 5.29 -15.36 -11.56
C LEU A 163 5.33 -16.35 -12.72
N GLY A 164 5.37 -17.66 -12.44
CA GLY A 164 5.34 -18.71 -13.45
C GLY A 164 6.44 -18.59 -14.50
N GLY A 165 7.63 -19.09 -14.20
CA GLY A 165 8.75 -19.14 -15.14
C GLY A 165 9.73 -17.97 -15.08
N ASP A 166 10.70 -17.92 -16.01
CA ASP A 166 11.84 -16.98 -16.07
C ASP A 166 11.50 -15.49 -16.28
N LYS A 167 10.29 -15.04 -15.95
CA LYS A 167 9.91 -13.63 -16.06
C LYS A 167 10.57 -12.83 -14.95
N LYS A 168 11.75 -12.31 -15.22
CA LYS A 168 12.38 -11.28 -14.39
C LYS A 168 11.50 -10.04 -14.41
N LEU A 169 11.27 -9.44 -13.22
CA LEU A 169 10.77 -8.06 -13.18
C LEU A 169 11.74 -7.19 -13.97
N SER A 170 11.23 -6.43 -14.92
CA SER A 170 12.05 -5.59 -15.78
C SER A 170 12.71 -4.42 -15.04
N PHE A 171 12.19 -4.06 -13.86
CA PHE A 171 12.69 -2.96 -13.04
C PHE A 171 12.62 -3.28 -11.55
N GLU A 172 13.61 -2.83 -10.79
CA GLU A 172 13.55 -2.78 -9.33
C GLU A 172 12.79 -1.53 -8.89
N GLU A 173 11.82 -1.69 -7.97
CA GLU A 173 11.04 -0.60 -7.40
C GLU A 173 11.21 -0.49 -5.89
N GLY A 174 12.11 -1.25 -5.30
CA GLY A 174 12.40 -1.25 -3.88
C GLY A 174 13.85 -1.58 -3.58
N VAL A 175 14.31 -1.17 -2.40
CA VAL A 175 15.67 -1.39 -1.89
C VAL A 175 15.64 -2.08 -0.53
N ASP A 176 16.75 -2.70 -0.17
CA ASP A 176 16.98 -3.26 1.16
C ASP A 176 17.41 -2.15 2.14
N SER A 177 16.95 -2.24 3.38
CA SER A 177 17.27 -1.29 4.43
C SER A 177 17.24 -1.95 5.80
N TYR A 178 17.57 -1.17 6.83
CA TYR A 178 17.43 -1.55 8.23
C TYR A 178 16.59 -0.51 8.96
N VAL A 179 15.83 -0.98 9.96
CA VAL A 179 15.01 -0.13 10.82
C VAL A 179 15.36 -0.40 12.29
N PRO A 180 15.32 0.60 13.18
CA PRO A 180 15.55 0.41 14.60
C PRO A 180 14.57 -0.62 15.17
N TYR A 181 15.09 -1.60 15.89
CA TYR A 181 14.27 -2.58 16.60
C TYR A 181 13.53 -1.93 17.76
N ALA A 182 12.24 -2.26 17.93
CA ALA A 182 11.35 -1.63 18.90
C ALA A 182 10.71 -2.61 19.90
N GLY A 183 11.13 -3.88 19.92
CA GLY A 183 10.55 -4.88 20.82
C GLY A 183 9.24 -5.49 20.32
N PRO A 184 8.45 -6.10 21.21
CA PRO A 184 7.14 -6.65 20.87
C PRO A 184 6.13 -5.55 20.50
N LEU A 185 5.28 -5.82 19.51
CA LEU A 185 4.24 -4.87 19.09
C LEU A 185 3.28 -4.54 20.23
N LYS A 186 2.88 -5.53 21.02
CA LYS A 186 1.97 -5.36 22.16
C LYS A 186 2.41 -4.28 23.15
N ASP A 187 3.73 -4.11 23.35
CA ASP A 187 4.27 -3.13 24.27
C ASP A 187 4.26 -1.69 23.71
N ASN A 188 3.97 -1.55 22.41
CA ASN A 188 3.97 -0.28 21.69
C ASN A 188 2.58 0.19 21.23
N VAL A 189 1.56 -0.68 21.30
CA VAL A 189 0.19 -0.37 20.86
C VAL A 189 -0.80 -0.26 22.03
N ALA A 190 -0.42 -0.71 23.20
CA ALA A 190 -1.28 -0.71 24.40
C ALA A 190 -1.23 0.59 25.22
N MET A 191 -0.60 1.64 24.71
CA MET A 191 -0.52 2.94 25.40
C MET A 191 -1.51 3.95 24.86
#